data_0ca29f338faaf2c13243f8881d4df473
#
_entry.id   0ca29f338faaf2c13243f8881d4df473
#
_cell.length_a   1.000
_cell.length_b   1.000
_cell.length_c   1.000
_cell.angle_alpha   90.00
_cell.angle_beta   90.00
_cell.angle_gamma   90.00
#
_symmetry.space_group_name_H-M   'P 1'
#
loop_
_entity.id
_entity.type
_entity.pdbx_description
1 polymer ?
#
loop_
_entity_poly.entity_id
_entity_poly.type
_entity_poly.pdbx_seq_one_letter_code
_entity_poly.pdbx_strand_id
1 'polypeptide(L)'
;YTNFTSPLRKALDFFVHLQISACLAGDNAVRYPVDQLPVITRAIGRSREAVTAANRRLTARYLDKLKAEGRLQFTGTVSHITSSGFTVKLDDNGLEGLVDLRPEEQKFSFDKWTMSLTSTTRRFQLLQSVEVTFAGAPEEGDFLALFSLVEGCGLKPPKEPKPEDDSVAPSAETEAKTDATAETETDSAPSDA
;
A
#
# COMPACT_ATOMS: atom_id res chain seq x y z
N TYR A 1 -7.62 -20.93 1.00
CA TYR A 1 -7.02 -20.51 2.30
C TYR A 1 -8.09 -20.35 3.36
N THR A 2 -7.86 -20.89 4.55
CA THR A 2 -8.73 -20.71 5.72
C THR A 2 -7.91 -20.52 7.00
N ASN A 3 -8.55 -19.94 8.01
CA ASN A 3 -7.99 -19.83 9.34
C ASN A 3 -8.17 -21.16 10.09
N PHE A 4 -7.12 -21.66 10.74
CA PHE A 4 -7.17 -22.96 11.41
C PHE A 4 -6.34 -23.05 12.69
N THR A 5 -5.30 -22.26 12.83
CA THR A 5 -4.18 -22.50 13.76
C THR A 5 -4.40 -22.11 15.21
N SER A 6 -5.46 -21.34 15.53
CA SER A 6 -5.62 -20.76 16.88
C SER A 6 -7.07 -20.80 17.39
N PRO A 7 -7.72 -21.98 17.49
CA PRO A 7 -9.13 -22.10 17.85
C PRO A 7 -9.48 -21.60 19.27
N LEU A 8 -8.50 -21.58 20.19
CA LEU A 8 -8.73 -21.11 21.57
C LEU A 8 -8.95 -19.59 21.69
N ARG A 9 -8.47 -18.80 20.72
CA ARG A 9 -8.54 -17.33 20.78
C ARG A 9 -9.13 -16.66 19.56
N LYS A 10 -9.42 -17.44 18.50
CA LYS A 10 -10.01 -16.96 17.26
C LYS A 10 -11.29 -17.72 16.96
N ALA A 11 -12.43 -17.04 17.04
CA ALA A 11 -13.74 -17.64 16.84
C ALA A 11 -13.90 -18.31 15.45
N LEU A 12 -13.33 -17.72 14.39
CA LEU A 12 -13.42 -18.31 13.06
C LEU A 12 -12.65 -19.63 12.95
N ASP A 13 -11.47 -19.72 13.55
CA ASP A 13 -10.68 -20.95 13.60
C ASP A 13 -11.45 -22.03 14.36
N PHE A 14 -12.11 -21.68 15.48
CA PHE A 14 -12.94 -22.58 16.24
C PHE A 14 -14.10 -23.15 15.42
N PHE A 15 -14.81 -22.33 14.65
CA PHE A 15 -15.88 -22.82 13.78
C PHE A 15 -15.38 -23.75 12.68
N VAL A 16 -14.21 -23.50 12.13
CA VAL A 16 -13.57 -24.41 11.17
C VAL A 16 -13.27 -25.76 11.82
N HIS A 17 -12.75 -25.79 13.04
CA HIS A 17 -12.53 -27.03 13.79
C HIS A 17 -13.81 -27.81 14.06
N LEU A 18 -14.88 -27.12 14.46
CA LEU A 18 -16.19 -27.76 14.66
C LEU A 18 -16.71 -28.42 13.37
N GLN A 19 -16.59 -27.72 12.25
CA GLN A 19 -17.05 -28.24 10.97
C GLN A 19 -16.22 -29.44 10.51
N ILE A 20 -14.90 -29.39 10.65
CA ILE A 20 -14.00 -30.51 10.27
C ILE A 20 -14.30 -31.73 11.18
N SER A 21 -14.48 -31.51 12.49
CA SER A 21 -14.83 -32.60 13.39
C SER A 21 -16.14 -33.28 13.04
N ALA A 22 -17.17 -32.49 12.67
CA ALA A 22 -18.44 -33.03 12.20
C ALA A 22 -18.28 -33.84 10.91
N CYS A 23 -17.56 -33.33 9.91
CA CYS A 23 -17.29 -34.04 8.65
C CYS A 23 -16.54 -35.37 8.87
N LEU A 24 -15.55 -35.38 9.77
CA LEU A 24 -14.81 -36.59 10.12
C LEU A 24 -15.69 -37.63 10.82
N ALA A 25 -16.70 -37.19 11.56
CA ALA A 25 -17.71 -38.06 12.19
C ALA A 25 -18.81 -38.52 11.21
N GLY A 26 -18.72 -38.16 9.92
CA GLY A 26 -19.71 -38.49 8.91
C GLY A 26 -20.96 -37.59 8.94
N ASP A 27 -20.93 -36.50 9.69
CA ASP A 27 -22.00 -35.51 9.77
C ASP A 27 -21.67 -34.30 8.90
N ASN A 28 -22.42 -34.16 7.81
CA ASN A 28 -22.26 -33.05 6.86
C ASN A 28 -23.13 -31.83 7.24
N ALA A 29 -23.80 -31.82 8.39
CA ALA A 29 -24.54 -30.66 8.84
C ALA A 29 -23.61 -29.47 9.17
N VAL A 30 -24.09 -28.26 8.92
CA VAL A 30 -23.38 -27.05 9.29
C VAL A 30 -23.40 -26.88 10.82
N ARG A 31 -22.23 -26.82 11.43
CA ARG A 31 -22.03 -26.77 12.91
C ARG A 31 -21.65 -25.37 13.43
N TYR A 32 -21.86 -24.32 12.66
CA TYR A 32 -21.62 -22.95 13.06
C TYR A 32 -22.80 -22.04 12.73
N PRO A 33 -22.97 -20.91 13.45
CA PRO A 33 -24.12 -20.03 13.27
C PRO A 33 -24.00 -19.17 12.00
N VAL A 34 -24.41 -19.71 10.86
CA VAL A 34 -24.29 -19.03 9.54
C VAL A 34 -24.90 -17.64 9.57
N ASP A 35 -26.08 -17.49 10.13
CA ASP A 35 -26.81 -16.22 10.19
C ASP A 35 -26.10 -15.15 11.04
N GLN A 36 -25.25 -15.58 11.98
CA GLN A 36 -24.50 -14.69 12.87
C GLN A 36 -23.11 -14.36 12.35
N LEU A 37 -22.60 -15.02 11.30
CA LEU A 37 -21.28 -14.77 10.77
C LEU A 37 -21.01 -13.30 10.44
N PRO A 38 -21.91 -12.52 9.84
CA PRO A 38 -21.69 -11.11 9.56
C PRO A 38 -21.49 -10.29 10.85
N VAL A 39 -22.24 -10.61 11.91
CA VAL A 39 -22.14 -9.94 13.21
C VAL A 39 -20.80 -10.27 13.89
N ILE A 40 -20.42 -11.55 13.87
CA ILE A 40 -19.15 -12.03 14.43
C ILE A 40 -17.96 -11.40 13.71
N THR A 41 -17.99 -11.38 12.37
CA THR A 41 -16.93 -10.76 11.56
C THR A 41 -16.78 -9.27 11.87
N ARG A 42 -17.90 -8.55 12.00
CA ARG A 42 -17.91 -7.14 12.39
C ARG A 42 -17.36 -6.93 13.79
N ALA A 43 -17.72 -7.79 14.75
CA ALA A 43 -17.19 -7.72 16.12
C ALA A 43 -15.67 -7.94 16.17
N ILE A 44 -15.15 -8.88 15.37
CA ILE A 44 -13.71 -9.12 15.23
C ILE A 44 -13.02 -7.88 14.62
N GLY A 45 -13.61 -7.26 13.59
CA GLY A 45 -13.11 -6.01 13.00
C GLY A 45 -12.99 -4.91 14.05
N ARG A 46 -14.07 -4.62 14.78
CA ARG A 46 -14.08 -3.62 15.87
C ARG A 46 -13.04 -3.89 16.94
N SER A 47 -12.84 -5.15 17.32
CA SER A 47 -11.82 -5.52 18.31
C SER A 47 -10.41 -5.18 17.81
N ARG A 48 -10.11 -5.44 16.54
CA ARG A 48 -8.81 -5.08 15.93
C ARG A 48 -8.62 -3.56 15.86
N GLU A 49 -9.64 -2.83 15.46
CA GLU A 49 -9.64 -1.36 15.43
C GLU A 49 -9.39 -0.79 16.83
N ALA A 50 -10.05 -1.32 17.86
CA ALA A 50 -9.85 -0.87 19.23
C ALA A 50 -8.40 -1.09 19.72
N VAL A 51 -7.80 -2.24 19.42
CA VAL A 51 -6.39 -2.52 19.74
C VAL A 51 -5.46 -1.55 19.00
N THR A 52 -5.72 -1.31 17.72
CA THR A 52 -4.94 -0.36 16.92
C THR A 52 -5.05 1.06 17.48
N ALA A 53 -6.25 1.52 17.81
CA ALA A 53 -6.47 2.84 18.41
C ALA A 53 -5.79 2.98 19.79
N ALA A 54 -5.85 1.96 20.62
CA ALA A 54 -5.14 1.94 21.91
C ALA A 54 -3.61 2.07 21.72
N ASN A 55 -3.03 1.29 20.79
CA ASN A 55 -1.60 1.36 20.48
C ASN A 55 -1.21 2.74 19.96
N ARG A 56 -1.98 3.31 19.02
CA ARG A 56 -1.74 4.66 18.48
C ARG A 56 -1.78 5.73 19.58
N ARG A 57 -2.74 5.63 20.50
CA ARG A 57 -2.85 6.55 21.66
C ARG A 57 -1.63 6.46 22.58
N LEU A 58 -1.14 5.24 22.85
CA LEU A 58 0.07 5.04 23.64
C LEU A 58 1.30 5.60 22.93
N THR A 59 1.42 5.39 21.64
CA THR A 59 2.48 5.95 20.80
C THR A 59 2.46 7.47 20.85
N ALA A 60 1.29 8.10 20.67
CA ALA A 60 1.15 9.54 20.74
C ALA A 60 1.62 10.10 22.08
N ARG A 61 1.17 9.50 23.21
CA ARG A 61 1.60 9.91 24.55
C ARG A 61 3.10 9.74 24.77
N TYR A 62 3.68 8.68 24.23
CA TYR A 62 5.12 8.47 24.31
C TYR A 62 5.89 9.54 23.54
N LEU A 63 5.45 9.90 22.33
CA LEU A 63 6.06 10.96 21.54
C LEU A 63 5.89 12.34 22.18
N ASP A 64 4.74 12.62 22.81
CA ASP A 64 4.52 13.84 23.60
C ASP A 64 5.51 13.94 24.76
N LYS A 65 5.79 12.81 25.44
CA LYS A 65 6.81 12.77 26.48
C LYS A 65 8.20 13.06 25.93
N LEU A 66 8.60 12.46 24.82
CA LEU A 66 9.87 12.74 24.16
C LEU A 66 9.99 14.23 23.74
N LYS A 67 8.87 14.80 23.25
CA LYS A 67 8.78 16.23 22.93
C LYS A 67 9.02 17.10 24.16
N ALA A 68 8.42 16.75 25.30
CA ALA A 68 8.65 17.45 26.56
C ALA A 68 10.11 17.34 27.06
N GLU A 69 10.80 16.26 26.73
CA GLU A 69 12.23 16.05 27.00
C GLU A 69 13.16 16.75 25.96
N GLY A 70 12.60 17.47 24.98
CA GLY A 70 13.34 18.21 23.96
C GLY A 70 13.73 17.39 22.72
N ARG A 71 13.28 16.13 22.62
CA ARG A 71 13.52 15.28 21.43
C ARG A 71 12.38 15.46 20.44
N LEU A 72 12.60 16.29 19.43
CA LEU A 72 11.59 16.64 18.43
C LEU A 72 11.88 16.02 17.06
N GLN A 73 13.15 15.85 16.73
CA GLN A 73 13.60 15.38 15.42
C GLN A 73 13.92 13.89 15.47
N PHE A 74 13.51 13.19 14.43
CA PHE A 74 13.68 11.75 14.28
C PHE A 74 14.07 11.44 12.83
N THR A 75 14.88 10.40 12.68
CA THR A 75 15.14 9.78 11.39
C THR A 75 14.22 8.58 11.22
N GLY A 76 13.69 8.39 10.06
CA GLY A 76 12.83 7.26 9.77
C GLY A 76 12.80 6.89 8.30
N THR A 77 12.23 5.75 8.02
CA THR A 77 12.14 5.18 6.68
C THR A 77 10.69 5.23 6.20
N VAL A 78 10.48 5.65 4.96
CA VAL A 78 9.14 5.68 4.32
C VAL A 78 8.63 4.26 4.18
N SER A 79 7.55 3.92 4.90
CA SER A 79 6.94 2.57 4.92
C SER A 79 5.74 2.42 3.99
N HIS A 80 4.99 3.47 3.78
CA HIS A 80 3.81 3.46 2.90
C HIS A 80 3.59 4.84 2.28
N ILE A 81 3.12 4.87 1.03
CA ILE A 81 2.86 6.12 0.30
C ILE A 81 1.41 6.14 -0.17
N THR A 82 0.77 7.29 -0.01
CA THR A 82 -0.58 7.58 -0.50
C THR A 82 -0.57 8.87 -1.33
N SER A 83 -1.67 9.19 -1.96
CA SER A 83 -1.81 10.44 -2.73
C SER A 83 -1.74 11.72 -1.87
N SER A 84 -1.98 11.62 -0.56
CA SER A 84 -2.01 12.76 0.37
C SER A 84 -0.73 12.91 1.20
N GLY A 85 0.15 11.92 1.16
CA GLY A 85 1.37 11.91 1.96
C GLY A 85 1.93 10.51 2.14
N PHE A 86 2.72 10.29 3.17
CA PHE A 86 3.34 9.00 3.41
C PHE A 86 3.47 8.70 4.91
N THR A 87 3.58 7.41 5.22
CA THR A 87 3.84 6.92 6.57
C THR A 87 5.34 6.71 6.75
N VAL A 88 5.87 7.23 7.84
CA VAL A 88 7.27 7.05 8.25
C VAL A 88 7.33 6.09 9.42
N LYS A 89 8.23 5.14 9.35
CA LYS A 89 8.61 4.28 10.46
C LYS A 89 9.92 4.79 11.03
N LEU A 90 9.92 5.20 12.30
CA LEU A 90 11.09 5.72 12.98
C LEU A 90 12.14 4.61 13.19
N ASP A 91 13.40 4.92 12.91
CA ASP A 91 14.50 3.94 12.96
C ASP A 91 14.85 3.57 14.40
N ASP A 92 14.77 4.51 15.34
CA ASP A 92 15.13 4.31 16.75
C ASP A 92 14.23 3.31 17.49
N ASN A 93 12.93 3.34 17.23
CA ASN A 93 11.93 2.64 18.06
C ASN A 93 10.85 1.91 17.24
N GLY A 94 10.89 2.02 15.91
CA GLY A 94 9.95 1.38 15.00
C GLY A 94 8.52 1.93 15.05
N LEU A 95 8.29 3.07 15.71
CA LEU A 95 6.98 3.71 15.74
C LEU A 95 6.64 4.30 14.39
N GLU A 96 5.35 4.26 14.05
CA GLU A 96 4.84 4.75 12.78
C GLU A 96 4.04 6.05 12.97
N GLY A 97 4.18 6.96 12.01
CA GLY A 97 3.41 8.17 11.96
C GLY A 97 3.22 8.67 10.53
N LEU A 98 2.28 9.58 10.36
CA LEU A 98 1.87 10.12 9.07
C LEU A 98 2.57 11.47 8.83
N VAL A 99 3.12 11.64 7.65
CA VAL A 99 3.49 12.93 7.07
C VAL A 99 2.42 13.31 6.06
N ASP A 100 1.64 14.34 6.40
CA ASP A 100 0.61 14.88 5.49
C ASP A 100 1.23 15.99 4.64
N LEU A 101 1.20 15.83 3.32
CA LEU A 101 1.74 16.78 2.37
C LEU A 101 0.69 17.75 1.79
N ARG A 102 -0.59 17.59 2.17
CA ARG A 102 -1.65 18.49 1.68
C ARG A 102 -1.51 19.94 2.13
N PRO A 103 -1.01 20.24 3.34
CA PRO A 103 -0.76 21.62 3.77
C PRO A 103 0.42 22.29 3.08
N GLU A 104 1.27 21.52 2.38
CA GLU A 104 2.41 22.10 1.68
C GLU A 104 1.97 22.91 0.45
N GLU A 105 2.66 24.01 0.17
CA GLU A 105 2.39 24.86 -1.01
C GLU A 105 2.60 24.13 -2.34
N GLN A 106 3.43 23.11 -2.32
CA GLN A 106 3.78 22.32 -3.51
C GLN A 106 2.79 21.18 -3.72
N LYS A 107 2.25 21.08 -4.93
CA LYS A 107 1.42 19.94 -5.32
C LYS A 107 2.30 18.73 -5.62
N PHE A 108 1.96 17.60 -5.00
CA PHE A 108 2.58 16.32 -5.25
C PHE A 108 1.71 15.46 -6.18
N SER A 109 2.33 14.88 -7.19
CA SER A 109 1.72 13.87 -8.06
C SER A 109 2.10 12.48 -7.56
N PHE A 110 1.09 11.62 -7.36
CA PHE A 110 1.28 10.25 -6.94
C PHE A 110 1.40 9.33 -8.15
N ASP A 111 2.52 8.64 -8.27
CA ASP A 111 2.72 7.57 -9.23
C ASP A 111 2.51 6.21 -8.57
N LYS A 112 1.45 5.53 -8.99
CA LYS A 112 1.05 4.21 -8.47
C LYS A 112 2.07 3.12 -8.84
N TRP A 113 2.73 3.23 -9.98
CA TRP A 113 3.63 2.19 -10.48
C TRP A 113 4.98 2.20 -9.76
N THR A 114 5.51 3.38 -9.55
CA THR A 114 6.78 3.56 -8.82
C THR A 114 6.59 3.76 -7.33
N MET A 115 5.32 3.82 -6.85
CA MET A 115 4.98 4.11 -5.45
C MET A 115 5.76 5.33 -4.96
N SER A 116 5.65 6.44 -5.70
CA SER A 116 6.37 7.67 -5.38
C SER A 116 5.48 8.89 -5.45
N LEU A 117 5.83 9.90 -4.65
CA LEU A 117 5.25 11.24 -4.69
C LEU A 117 6.29 12.19 -5.27
N THR A 118 5.96 12.87 -6.34
CA THR A 118 6.87 13.78 -7.04
C THR A 118 6.26 15.17 -7.12
N SER A 119 7.03 16.18 -6.77
CA SER A 119 6.74 17.58 -7.03
C SER A 119 7.81 18.18 -7.94
N THR A 120 7.71 19.45 -8.26
CA THR A 120 8.70 20.17 -9.08
C THR A 120 10.10 20.16 -8.46
N THR A 121 10.22 20.10 -7.14
CA THR A 121 11.49 20.22 -6.42
C THR A 121 11.90 18.98 -5.64
N ARG A 122 10.92 18.16 -5.21
CA ARG A 122 11.15 17.03 -4.30
C ARG A 122 10.44 15.77 -4.76
N ARG A 123 11.06 14.63 -4.46
CA ARG A 123 10.49 13.31 -4.68
C ARG A 123 10.65 12.46 -3.42
N PHE A 124 9.60 11.70 -3.10
CA PHE A 124 9.60 10.70 -2.02
C PHE A 124 9.26 9.33 -2.60
N GLN A 125 9.95 8.31 -2.13
CA GLN A 125 9.74 6.93 -2.58
C GLN A 125 9.80 5.95 -1.40
N LEU A 126 9.29 4.74 -1.59
CA LEU A 126 9.36 3.69 -0.59
C LEU A 126 10.80 3.41 -0.16
N LEU A 127 10.97 3.08 1.11
CA LEU A 127 12.25 2.75 1.75
C LEU A 127 13.26 3.90 1.75
N GLN A 128 12.85 5.12 1.41
CA GLN A 128 13.70 6.30 1.53
C GLN A 128 13.83 6.70 2.99
N SER A 129 15.06 7.02 3.42
CA SER A 129 15.30 7.65 4.72
C SER A 129 14.92 9.13 4.66
N VAL A 130 14.20 9.58 5.68
CA VAL A 130 13.73 10.97 5.82
C VAL A 130 13.90 11.44 7.25
N GLU A 131 14.16 12.75 7.40
CA GLU A 131 14.16 13.41 8.69
C GLU A 131 12.81 14.08 8.94
N VAL A 132 12.23 13.82 10.09
CA VAL A 132 10.90 14.29 10.45
C VAL A 132 10.89 14.89 11.85
N THR A 133 10.01 15.84 12.06
CA THR A 133 9.76 16.47 13.37
C THR A 133 8.37 16.09 13.84
N PHE A 134 8.24 15.67 15.09
CA PHE A 134 6.94 15.34 15.66
C PHE A 134 6.08 16.60 15.82
N ALA A 135 4.99 16.67 15.08
CA ALA A 135 4.05 17.78 15.11
C ALA A 135 3.02 17.65 16.24
N GLY A 136 2.50 16.43 16.45
CA GLY A 136 1.48 16.14 17.44
C GLY A 136 0.66 14.91 17.07
N ALA A 137 -0.40 14.68 17.81
CA ALA A 137 -1.42 13.67 17.49
C ALA A 137 -2.81 14.29 17.71
N PRO A 138 -3.82 13.87 16.96
CA PRO A 138 -5.20 14.30 17.20
C PRO A 138 -5.66 13.88 18.60
N GLU A 139 -6.41 14.73 19.28
CA GLU A 139 -6.97 14.42 20.60
C GLU A 139 -8.13 13.44 20.51
N GLU A 140 -8.85 13.47 19.38
CA GLU A 140 -10.00 12.62 19.10
C GLU A 140 -9.84 11.90 17.75
N GLY A 141 -10.45 10.72 17.63
CA GLY A 141 -10.47 9.92 16.41
C GLY A 141 -9.27 9.00 16.24
N ASP A 142 -8.62 9.08 15.09
CA ASP A 142 -7.46 8.24 14.77
C ASP A 142 -6.18 8.86 15.34
N PHE A 143 -5.75 8.38 16.51
CA PHE A 143 -4.57 8.86 17.25
C PHE A 143 -3.23 8.65 16.53
N LEU A 144 -3.21 8.64 15.22
CA LEU A 144 -1.99 8.48 14.44
C LEU A 144 -1.08 9.71 14.65
N ALA A 145 0.16 9.45 15.06
CA ALA A 145 1.15 10.50 15.21
C ALA A 145 1.38 11.25 13.90
N LEU A 146 1.37 12.57 13.94
CA LEU A 146 1.61 13.44 12.80
C LEU A 146 3.04 13.96 12.87
N PHE A 147 3.73 13.87 11.75
CA PHE A 147 5.07 14.40 11.57
C PHE A 147 5.10 15.46 10.47
N SER A 148 5.95 16.44 10.66
CA SER A 148 6.30 17.42 9.63
C SER A 148 7.69 17.10 9.09
N LEU A 149 7.92 17.39 7.82
CA LEU A 149 9.23 17.24 7.20
C LEU A 149 10.20 18.31 7.72
N VAL A 150 11.46 17.92 7.91
CA VAL A 150 12.54 18.89 8.09
C VAL A 150 12.86 19.52 6.73
N GLU A 151 13.18 20.82 6.73
CA GLU A 151 13.52 21.55 5.51
C GLU A 151 14.68 20.89 4.76
N GLY A 152 14.52 20.79 3.44
CA GLY A 152 15.54 20.16 2.56
C GLY A 152 15.44 18.64 2.45
N CYS A 153 14.50 17.99 3.15
CA CYS A 153 14.28 16.56 3.03
C CYS A 153 13.56 16.21 1.71
N GLY A 154 14.05 15.18 1.03
CA GLY A 154 13.51 14.69 -0.23
C GLY A 154 14.59 14.45 -1.30
N LEU A 155 14.30 13.56 -2.25
CA LEU A 155 15.16 13.33 -3.40
C LEU A 155 14.88 14.39 -4.47
N LYS A 156 15.88 14.68 -5.31
CA LYS A 156 15.64 15.50 -6.50
C LYS A 156 14.75 14.72 -7.47
N PRO A 157 13.74 15.36 -8.09
CA PRO A 157 12.94 14.70 -9.11
C PRO A 157 13.82 14.25 -10.29
N PRO A 158 13.50 13.14 -10.96
CA PRO A 158 14.20 12.76 -12.17
C PRO A 158 14.07 13.89 -13.18
N LYS A 159 15.17 14.22 -13.88
CA LYS A 159 15.10 15.13 -15.00
C LYS A 159 14.19 14.50 -16.06
N GLU A 160 13.20 15.25 -16.53
CA GLU A 160 12.42 14.83 -17.69
C GLU A 160 13.38 14.48 -18.82
N PRO A 161 13.21 13.34 -19.52
CA PRO A 161 13.99 13.08 -20.73
C PRO A 161 13.71 14.24 -21.68
N LYS A 162 14.77 14.90 -22.16
CA LYS A 162 14.64 15.88 -23.24
C LYS A 162 13.91 15.19 -24.38
N PRO A 163 12.91 15.82 -25.01
CA PRO A 163 12.34 15.28 -26.23
C PRO A 163 13.50 15.05 -27.21
N GLU A 164 13.69 13.79 -27.61
CA GLU A 164 14.62 13.46 -28.67
C GLU A 164 14.15 14.21 -29.90
N ASP A 165 15.05 15.02 -30.42
CA ASP A 165 14.88 15.79 -31.63
C ASP A 165 14.79 14.79 -32.81
N ASP A 166 13.55 14.45 -33.20
CA ASP A 166 13.22 13.61 -34.36
C ASP A 166 13.53 14.39 -35.64
N SER A 167 14.77 14.80 -35.80
CA SER A 167 15.29 15.28 -37.08
C SER A 167 16.20 14.23 -37.70
N VAL A 168 15.65 13.05 -38.01
CA VAL A 168 16.23 12.18 -39.05
C VAL A 168 15.20 12.05 -40.17
N ALA A 169 15.42 12.86 -41.19
CA ALA A 169 14.75 12.76 -42.49
C ALA A 169 14.95 11.35 -43.08
N PRO A 170 13.93 10.78 -43.75
CA PRO A 170 14.09 9.54 -44.48
C PRO A 170 14.83 9.82 -45.79
N SER A 171 16.04 9.28 -45.94
CA SER A 171 16.68 9.13 -47.21
C SER A 171 16.05 7.99 -48.00
N ALA A 172 15.47 8.38 -49.12
CA ALA A 172 14.89 7.53 -50.13
C ALA A 172 15.95 6.67 -50.86
N GLU A 173 15.39 5.67 -51.55
CA GLU A 173 15.96 4.91 -52.69
C GLU A 173 16.72 3.63 -52.34
N THR A 174 16.12 2.50 -52.65
CA THR A 174 16.48 1.73 -53.85
C THR A 174 15.45 0.65 -54.16
N GLU A 175 14.89 0.75 -55.38
CA GLU A 175 14.12 -0.30 -56.05
C GLU A 175 14.93 -1.54 -56.36
N ALA A 176 14.31 -2.71 -56.39
CA ALA A 176 14.38 -3.76 -57.41
C ALA A 176 13.61 -5.01 -56.95
N LYS A 177 12.46 -5.23 -57.48
CA LYS A 177 12.11 -6.13 -58.60
C LYS A 177 12.22 -7.65 -58.30
N THR A 178 11.06 -8.25 -58.60
CA THR A 178 10.75 -9.58 -59.18
C THR A 178 10.80 -10.77 -58.25
N ASP A 179 9.91 -11.75 -58.25
CA ASP A 179 8.95 -12.25 -59.22
C ASP A 179 8.03 -13.28 -58.54
N ALA A 180 6.80 -13.33 -58.99
CA ALA A 180 5.79 -14.33 -59.09
C ALA A 180 5.97 -15.76 -58.59
N THR A 181 4.95 -16.32 -58.03
CA THR A 181 4.08 -17.43 -58.46
C THR A 181 3.33 -17.97 -57.24
N ALA A 182 2.05 -17.82 -57.13
CA ALA A 182 0.95 -18.63 -57.63
C ALA A 182 0.75 -19.99 -56.89
N GLU A 183 -0.48 -20.13 -56.57
CA GLU A 183 -1.39 -21.27 -56.47
C GLU A 183 -1.73 -21.75 -55.05
N THR A 184 -2.96 -21.47 -54.69
CA THR A 184 -4.22 -22.23 -54.73
C THR A 184 -4.24 -23.45 -53.78
N GLU A 185 -5.21 -23.57 -53.06
CA GLU A 185 -6.55 -24.03 -52.97
C GLU A 185 -6.91 -24.55 -51.58
N THR A 186 -8.01 -24.11 -51.07
CA THR A 186 -9.21 -24.86 -50.62
C THR A 186 -9.02 -25.91 -49.50
N ASP A 187 -9.86 -26.12 -48.56
CA ASP A 187 -11.31 -26.09 -48.46
C ASP A 187 -11.69 -26.57 -47.01
N SER A 188 -12.85 -26.16 -46.59
CA SER A 188 -13.82 -26.83 -45.75
C SER A 188 -13.56 -27.05 -44.25
N ALA A 189 -14.37 -26.37 -43.49
CA ALA A 189 -15.09 -26.91 -42.32
C ALA A 189 -16.08 -28.02 -42.80
N PRO A 190 -16.69 -28.87 -41.93
CA PRO A 190 -17.48 -28.46 -40.80
C PRO A 190 -17.56 -29.43 -39.60
N SER A 191 -18.12 -28.95 -38.47
CA SER A 191 -19.27 -29.47 -37.72
C SER A 191 -19.22 -30.81 -36.96
N ASP A 192 -19.75 -30.71 -35.72
CA ASP A 192 -20.51 -31.70 -34.92
C ASP A 192 -19.74 -32.85 -34.21
N ALA A 193 -19.72 -32.77 -32.92
CA ALA A 193 -20.47 -33.55 -31.93
C ALA A 193 -20.11 -33.10 -30.53
#